data_eab3bfadd6d01847f358120195d33024
#
_entry.id   eab3bfadd6d01847f358120195d33024
#
_cell.length_a   1.000
_cell.length_b   1.000
_cell.length_c   1.000
_cell.angle_alpha   90.00
_cell.angle_beta   90.00
_cell.angle_gamma   90.00
#
_symmetry.space_group_name_H-M   'P 1'
#
loop_
_entity.id
_entity.type
_entity.pdbx_description
1 polymer ?
#
loop_
_entity_poly.entity_id
_entity_poly.type
_entity_poly.pdbx_seq_one_letter_code
_entity_poly.pdbx_strand_id
1 'polypeptide(L)'
;MSACYLAVDLGAESGRVVLGRFDGERMSLEEVHRFPNLSVRLPDGLHWDVLRILQEIKEGLAKAAREERVEGVGIDSWGVDFGLLDRDGALVSNPYHHRDTRTEGMLDEAFGIVPKEEIYQTTGIQFLPINTLYQLLAMRGTPFFEVAETLLLIPDLINYWLTGEKVCERTNATTTQLVDLRTEEWSKELLARLGLPASLLAPIVPPATELGPLLPEVADELGAAPPVFAVASHDTASAVVAVPARADDFAYISSGTWSLVGVESREPIVTREAMEANFTNEGGFEGTTRFLKNVMGLWILQECRRQWARDGYEYSYEELARLAKDAPSAGPLVDPDHPAFLAPGNMASRVQSFCKRMGQTPPEGPAAIARCVFESLALKYASAIEQAQRLTGRNVGSINVVGGGSRNALLCQLTADASGLPVVAGPVEATAMGNVMVQAFARGRVGSREEIRAVVGDSFETSAYEPGGDADEWSGLYERFSRLIAEAHAVEIPEGG
;
A
#
# COMPACT_ATOMS: atom_id res chain seq x y z
N MET A 1 -24.37 -12.18 20.90
CA MET A 1 -24.34 -12.65 19.50
C MET A 1 -23.25 -11.86 18.79
N SER A 2 -22.36 -12.54 18.09
CA SER A 2 -21.30 -11.87 17.34
C SER A 2 -21.87 -11.06 16.17
N ALA A 3 -21.33 -9.88 15.94
CA ALA A 3 -21.59 -9.09 14.74
C ALA A 3 -20.73 -9.61 13.60
N CYS A 4 -21.31 -9.70 12.41
CA CYS A 4 -20.62 -10.20 11.21
C CYS A 4 -20.46 -9.08 10.19
N TYR A 5 -19.24 -8.88 9.69
CA TYR A 5 -18.89 -7.88 8.69
C TYR A 5 -18.14 -8.52 7.54
N LEU A 6 -18.30 -8.01 6.34
CA LEU A 6 -17.53 -8.43 5.17
C LEU A 6 -16.49 -7.37 4.82
N ALA A 7 -15.24 -7.79 4.79
CA ALA A 7 -14.14 -7.01 4.27
C ALA A 7 -13.78 -7.52 2.87
N VAL A 8 -13.81 -6.62 1.88
CA VAL A 8 -13.24 -6.86 0.56
C VAL A 8 -11.86 -6.20 0.55
N ASP A 9 -10.82 -7.01 0.56
CA ASP A 9 -9.42 -6.59 0.59
C ASP A 9 -8.80 -6.87 -0.79
N LEU A 10 -8.56 -5.79 -1.53
CA LEU A 10 -8.01 -5.82 -2.89
C LEU A 10 -6.53 -5.46 -2.87
N GLY A 11 -5.68 -6.45 -2.98
CA GLY A 11 -4.25 -6.25 -3.21
C GLY A 11 -3.89 -6.25 -4.70
N ALA A 12 -2.67 -5.80 -5.02
CA ALA A 12 -2.18 -5.73 -6.39
C ALA A 12 -2.04 -7.11 -7.10
N GLU A 13 -1.95 -8.22 -6.36
CA GLU A 13 -1.81 -9.56 -6.93
C GLU A 13 -3.07 -10.42 -6.76
N SER A 14 -3.87 -10.16 -5.74
CA SER A 14 -5.08 -10.93 -5.46
C SER A 14 -6.08 -10.10 -4.66
N GLY A 15 -7.37 -10.34 -4.90
CA GLY A 15 -8.45 -9.86 -4.07
C GLY A 15 -9.05 -10.98 -3.23
N ARG A 16 -9.70 -10.62 -2.15
CA ARG A 16 -10.40 -11.56 -1.28
C ARG A 16 -11.60 -10.95 -0.59
N VAL A 17 -12.57 -11.78 -0.27
CA VAL A 17 -13.70 -11.48 0.59
C VAL A 17 -13.49 -12.23 1.90
N VAL A 18 -13.47 -11.51 3.00
CA VAL A 18 -13.20 -12.03 4.34
C VAL A 18 -14.39 -11.73 5.23
N LEU A 19 -14.92 -12.76 5.89
CA LEU A 19 -15.93 -12.63 6.93
C LEU A 19 -15.26 -12.41 8.28
N GLY A 20 -15.49 -11.24 8.87
CA GLY A 20 -15.08 -10.90 10.23
C GLY A 20 -16.23 -11.08 11.21
N ARG A 21 -15.98 -11.80 12.31
CA ARG A 21 -16.93 -11.94 13.43
C ARG A 21 -16.36 -11.24 14.65
N PHE A 22 -17.14 -10.37 15.25
CA PHE A 22 -16.76 -9.61 16.45
C PHE A 22 -17.81 -9.83 17.55
N ASP A 23 -17.41 -10.31 18.71
CA ASP A 23 -18.30 -10.63 19.83
C ASP A 23 -18.43 -9.53 20.89
N GLY A 24 -17.68 -8.45 20.74
CA GLY A 24 -17.57 -7.33 21.66
C GLY A 24 -16.22 -7.28 22.41
N GLU A 25 -15.46 -8.36 22.44
CA GLU A 25 -14.15 -8.45 23.08
C GLU A 25 -13.08 -8.97 22.12
N ARG A 26 -13.44 -9.93 21.28
CA ARG A 26 -12.54 -10.60 20.34
C ARG A 26 -13.12 -10.64 18.94
N MET A 27 -12.24 -10.74 17.97
CA MET A 27 -12.60 -10.94 16.58
C MET A 27 -11.97 -12.20 15.99
N SER A 28 -12.61 -12.73 14.96
CA SER A 28 -12.08 -13.80 14.14
C SER A 28 -12.31 -13.51 12.65
N LEU A 29 -11.47 -14.04 11.79
CA LEU A 29 -11.56 -13.88 10.35
C LEU A 29 -11.68 -15.24 9.67
N GLU A 30 -12.47 -15.27 8.59
CA GLU A 30 -12.61 -16.41 7.71
C GLU A 30 -12.56 -15.94 6.26
N GLU A 31 -11.60 -16.45 5.48
CA GLU A 31 -11.53 -16.15 4.06
C GLU A 31 -12.61 -16.93 3.31
N VAL A 32 -13.62 -16.24 2.77
CA VAL A 32 -14.76 -16.82 2.07
C VAL A 32 -14.47 -17.03 0.60
N HIS A 33 -13.71 -16.09 0.01
CA HIS A 33 -13.42 -16.11 -1.42
C HIS A 33 -12.07 -15.42 -1.69
N ARG A 34 -11.26 -16.03 -2.57
CA ARG A 34 -10.00 -15.44 -3.06
C ARG A 34 -9.95 -15.57 -4.57
N PHE A 35 -9.44 -14.53 -5.21
CA PHE A 35 -9.31 -14.49 -6.66
C PHE A 35 -8.02 -13.76 -7.07
N PRO A 36 -7.43 -14.10 -8.23
CA PRO A 36 -6.28 -13.38 -8.76
C PRO A 36 -6.71 -12.00 -9.26
N ASN A 37 -5.89 -11.00 -8.99
CA ASN A 37 -6.03 -9.66 -9.55
C ASN A 37 -5.00 -9.50 -10.68
N LEU A 38 -5.46 -9.62 -11.92
CA LEU A 38 -4.60 -9.64 -13.09
C LEU A 38 -4.75 -8.35 -13.88
N SER A 39 -3.61 -7.79 -14.27
CA SER A 39 -3.58 -6.71 -15.24
C SER A 39 -3.67 -7.27 -16.67
N VAL A 40 -4.29 -6.51 -17.56
CA VAL A 40 -4.45 -6.84 -18.97
C VAL A 40 -3.70 -5.81 -19.82
N ARG A 41 -2.82 -6.30 -20.71
CA ARG A 41 -2.16 -5.41 -21.67
C ARG A 41 -3.01 -5.27 -22.92
N LEU A 42 -3.36 -4.02 -23.22
CA LEU A 42 -4.02 -3.60 -24.43
C LEU A 42 -3.05 -2.78 -25.32
N PRO A 43 -3.41 -2.47 -26.57
CA PRO A 43 -2.54 -1.64 -27.45
C PRO A 43 -2.26 -0.24 -26.89
N ASP A 44 -3.16 0.30 -26.09
CA ASP A 44 -3.09 1.63 -25.47
C ASP A 44 -2.46 1.64 -24.05
N GLY A 45 -2.11 0.47 -23.49
CA GLY A 45 -1.44 0.41 -22.20
C GLY A 45 -1.76 -0.83 -21.36
N LEU A 46 -1.38 -0.75 -20.11
CA LEU A 46 -1.64 -1.76 -19.09
C LEU A 46 -2.86 -1.35 -18.27
N HIS A 47 -3.85 -2.24 -18.15
CA HIS A 47 -5.12 -1.95 -17.49
C HIS A 47 -5.44 -2.95 -16.37
N TRP A 48 -6.23 -2.52 -15.39
CA TRP A 48 -6.92 -3.41 -14.47
C TRP A 48 -8.19 -3.96 -15.12
N ASP A 49 -8.49 -5.24 -14.94
CA ASP A 49 -9.79 -5.84 -15.31
C ASP A 49 -10.79 -5.63 -14.15
N VAL A 50 -11.21 -4.37 -13.96
CA VAL A 50 -12.04 -3.98 -12.82
C VAL A 50 -13.45 -4.60 -12.88
N LEU A 51 -13.94 -4.94 -14.06
CA LEU A 51 -15.23 -5.63 -14.21
C LEU A 51 -15.16 -7.08 -13.71
N ARG A 52 -14.04 -7.76 -13.95
CA ARG A 52 -13.77 -9.07 -13.37
C ARG A 52 -13.65 -8.98 -11.85
N ILE A 53 -12.94 -7.98 -11.33
CA ILE A 53 -12.83 -7.74 -9.89
C ILE A 53 -14.22 -7.59 -9.26
N LEU A 54 -15.10 -6.76 -9.83
CA LEU A 54 -16.47 -6.60 -9.34
C LEU A 54 -17.25 -7.92 -9.33
N GLN A 55 -17.13 -8.72 -10.39
CA GLN A 55 -17.80 -10.02 -10.46
C GLN A 55 -17.34 -10.98 -9.35
N GLU A 56 -16.03 -11.07 -9.13
CA GLU A 56 -15.46 -11.91 -8.06
C GLU A 56 -15.88 -11.41 -6.66
N ILE A 57 -15.95 -10.08 -6.46
CA ILE A 57 -16.46 -9.49 -5.21
C ILE A 57 -17.90 -9.94 -4.97
N LYS A 58 -18.80 -9.79 -5.95
CA LYS A 58 -20.20 -10.18 -5.83
C LYS A 58 -20.35 -11.68 -5.51
N GLU A 59 -19.54 -12.54 -6.15
CA GLU A 59 -19.54 -13.97 -5.86
C GLU A 59 -19.15 -14.25 -4.41
N GLY A 60 -18.11 -13.58 -3.90
CA GLY A 60 -17.67 -13.70 -2.51
C GLY A 60 -18.72 -13.19 -1.51
N LEU A 61 -19.29 -12.02 -1.76
CA LEU A 61 -20.35 -11.44 -0.93
C LEU A 61 -21.59 -12.36 -0.88
N ALA A 62 -22.03 -12.89 -2.02
CA ALA A 62 -23.17 -13.81 -2.09
C ALA A 62 -22.91 -15.14 -1.34
N LYS A 63 -21.69 -15.67 -1.36
CA LYS A 63 -21.33 -16.85 -0.57
C LYS A 63 -21.48 -16.58 0.92
N ALA A 64 -20.90 -15.50 1.43
CA ALA A 64 -20.95 -15.15 2.84
C ALA A 64 -22.37 -14.84 3.34
N ALA A 65 -23.16 -14.10 2.54
CA ALA A 65 -24.51 -13.69 2.89
C ALA A 65 -25.51 -14.88 3.04
N ARG A 66 -25.18 -16.04 2.47
CA ARG A 66 -25.99 -17.26 2.64
C ARG A 66 -25.77 -17.95 3.99
N GLU A 67 -24.62 -17.73 4.60
CA GLU A 67 -24.20 -18.45 5.80
C GLU A 67 -24.43 -17.61 7.05
N GLU A 68 -24.32 -16.30 6.95
CA GLU A 68 -24.37 -15.38 8.09
C GLU A 68 -25.21 -14.14 7.81
N ARG A 69 -25.81 -13.58 8.87
CA ARG A 69 -26.42 -12.25 8.80
C ARG A 69 -25.34 -11.18 8.86
N VAL A 70 -25.03 -10.59 7.72
CA VAL A 70 -24.01 -9.55 7.58
C VAL A 70 -24.56 -8.20 8.04
N GLU A 71 -23.81 -7.48 8.87
CA GLU A 71 -24.16 -6.15 9.41
C GLU A 71 -23.44 -5.00 8.68
N GLY A 72 -22.50 -5.29 7.79
CA GLY A 72 -21.81 -4.30 6.98
C GLY A 72 -20.88 -4.91 5.94
N VAL A 73 -20.59 -4.12 4.91
CA VAL A 73 -19.58 -4.40 3.87
C VAL A 73 -18.66 -3.21 3.77
N GLY A 74 -17.34 -3.45 3.73
CA GLY A 74 -16.31 -2.44 3.48
C GLY A 74 -15.34 -2.88 2.41
N ILE A 75 -14.91 -1.94 1.58
CA ILE A 75 -13.98 -2.18 0.48
C ILE A 75 -12.69 -1.39 0.74
N ASP A 76 -11.55 -2.05 0.72
CA ASP A 76 -10.25 -1.41 0.66
C ASP A 76 -9.44 -1.92 -0.53
N SER A 77 -8.48 -1.12 -0.96
CA SER A 77 -7.58 -1.46 -2.06
C SER A 77 -6.27 -0.68 -1.99
N TRP A 78 -5.37 -0.97 -2.94
CA TRP A 78 -4.23 -0.11 -3.22
C TRP A 78 -4.65 1.32 -3.58
N GLY A 79 -3.75 2.28 -3.38
CA GLY A 79 -3.98 3.68 -3.70
C GLY A 79 -3.76 4.03 -5.18
N VAL A 80 -3.91 5.29 -5.50
CA VAL A 80 -3.57 6.03 -6.72
C VAL A 80 -4.34 5.70 -8.00
N ASP A 81 -4.85 4.48 -8.18
CA ASP A 81 -5.57 4.09 -9.40
C ASP A 81 -7.08 4.42 -9.31
N PHE A 82 -7.66 4.73 -10.45
CA PHE A 82 -9.03 5.26 -10.53
C PHE A 82 -9.74 4.85 -11.82
N GLY A 83 -11.07 4.81 -11.75
CA GLY A 83 -11.94 4.76 -12.90
C GLY A 83 -12.55 6.12 -13.23
N LEU A 84 -12.83 6.35 -14.51
CA LEU A 84 -13.55 7.51 -15.00
C LEU A 84 -14.97 7.12 -15.39
N LEU A 85 -15.94 7.89 -14.92
CA LEU A 85 -17.35 7.74 -15.28
C LEU A 85 -17.76 8.89 -16.18
N ASP A 86 -18.61 8.60 -17.15
CA ASP A 86 -19.27 9.60 -17.98
C ASP A 86 -20.45 10.26 -17.24
N ARG A 87 -21.18 11.17 -17.93
CA ARG A 87 -22.33 11.89 -17.39
C ARG A 87 -23.50 10.97 -16.96
N ASP A 88 -23.61 9.79 -17.55
CA ASP A 88 -24.65 8.81 -17.23
C ASP A 88 -24.20 7.85 -16.11
N GLY A 89 -22.96 8.00 -15.62
CA GLY A 89 -22.35 7.17 -14.59
C GLY A 89 -21.79 5.84 -15.12
N ALA A 90 -21.67 5.71 -16.43
CA ALA A 90 -21.05 4.52 -17.03
C ALA A 90 -19.52 4.63 -17.03
N LEU A 91 -18.84 3.49 -16.82
CA LEU A 91 -17.39 3.41 -16.89
C LEU A 91 -16.90 3.71 -18.31
N VAL A 92 -16.04 4.73 -18.45
CA VAL A 92 -15.51 5.17 -19.76
C VAL A 92 -14.56 4.12 -20.36
N SER A 93 -13.69 3.56 -19.53
CA SER A 93 -12.76 2.48 -19.89
C SER A 93 -12.28 1.75 -18.65
N ASN A 94 -11.72 0.54 -18.82
CA ASN A 94 -11.00 -0.09 -17.70
C ASN A 94 -9.90 0.85 -17.19
N PRO A 95 -9.74 0.99 -15.85
CA PRO A 95 -8.69 1.79 -15.25
C PRO A 95 -7.30 1.40 -15.73
N TYR A 96 -6.44 2.37 -15.94
CA TYR A 96 -5.02 2.08 -16.16
C TYR A 96 -4.37 1.56 -14.89
N HIS A 97 -3.39 0.71 -15.07
CA HIS A 97 -2.55 0.21 -13.98
C HIS A 97 -1.46 1.25 -13.66
N HIS A 98 -1.19 1.51 -12.38
CA HIS A 98 -0.18 2.49 -11.95
C HIS A 98 1.25 2.22 -12.44
N ARG A 99 1.57 1.01 -12.92
CA ARG A 99 2.87 0.66 -13.52
C ARG A 99 2.88 0.81 -15.04
N ASP A 100 1.84 1.42 -15.62
CA ASP A 100 1.84 1.76 -17.04
C ASP A 100 2.85 2.88 -17.31
N THR A 101 3.52 2.79 -18.47
CA THR A 101 4.60 3.73 -18.84
C THR A 101 4.10 5.10 -19.29
N ARG A 102 2.78 5.33 -19.42
CA ARG A 102 2.21 6.61 -19.87
C ARG A 102 2.57 7.80 -18.99
N THR A 103 2.96 7.54 -17.72
CA THR A 103 3.37 8.59 -16.76
C THR A 103 4.84 8.97 -16.84
N GLU A 104 5.62 8.36 -17.75
CA GLU A 104 7.01 8.74 -17.96
C GLU A 104 7.11 10.21 -18.37
N GLY A 105 7.98 10.97 -17.70
CA GLY A 105 8.17 12.41 -17.92
C GLY A 105 7.11 13.32 -17.29
N MET A 106 6.00 12.79 -16.73
CA MET A 106 4.92 13.61 -16.18
C MET A 106 5.32 14.35 -14.90
N LEU A 107 6.29 13.85 -14.11
CA LEU A 107 6.83 14.61 -12.98
C LEU A 107 7.49 15.91 -13.46
N ASP A 108 8.37 15.82 -14.46
CA ASP A 108 9.09 16.99 -15.00
C ASP A 108 8.10 17.97 -15.62
N GLU A 109 7.07 17.47 -16.32
CA GLU A 109 5.98 18.31 -16.86
C GLU A 109 5.25 19.06 -15.74
N ALA A 110 4.86 18.36 -14.66
CA ALA A 110 4.21 18.97 -13.52
C ALA A 110 5.10 20.04 -12.85
N PHE A 111 6.39 19.73 -12.65
CA PHE A 111 7.35 20.65 -12.04
C PHE A 111 7.65 21.86 -12.93
N GLY A 112 7.51 21.74 -14.23
CA GLY A 112 7.55 22.85 -15.20
C GLY A 112 6.38 23.82 -15.08
N ILE A 113 5.24 23.38 -14.53
CA ILE A 113 4.01 24.17 -14.35
C ILE A 113 3.90 24.70 -12.90
N VAL A 114 4.13 23.84 -11.91
CA VAL A 114 4.07 24.16 -10.48
C VAL A 114 5.36 23.71 -9.80
N PRO A 115 6.06 24.60 -9.08
CA PRO A 115 7.30 24.22 -8.38
C PRO A 115 7.10 23.00 -7.47
N LYS A 116 8.07 22.09 -7.46
CA LYS A 116 8.08 20.88 -6.65
C LYS A 116 7.78 21.16 -5.17
N GLU A 117 8.40 22.20 -4.63
CA GLU A 117 8.23 22.62 -3.24
C GLU A 117 6.78 22.99 -2.92
N GLU A 118 6.11 23.66 -3.86
CA GLU A 118 4.72 24.09 -3.69
C GLU A 118 3.76 22.91 -3.75
N ILE A 119 3.97 21.96 -4.68
CA ILE A 119 3.18 20.73 -4.72
C ILE A 119 3.32 19.98 -3.38
N TYR A 120 4.55 19.87 -2.85
CA TYR A 120 4.77 19.18 -1.59
C TYR A 120 4.16 19.92 -0.40
N GLN A 121 4.33 21.24 -0.32
CA GLN A 121 3.74 22.05 0.75
C GLN A 121 2.20 22.00 0.75
N THR A 122 1.60 21.85 -0.41
CA THR A 122 0.15 21.71 -0.54
C THR A 122 -0.32 20.31 -0.14
N THR A 123 0.33 19.27 -0.65
CA THR A 123 -0.17 17.90 -0.58
C THR A 123 0.58 17.00 0.41
N GLY A 124 1.82 17.31 0.70
CA GLY A 124 2.70 16.50 1.57
C GLY A 124 3.03 15.10 1.04
N ILE A 125 2.70 14.81 -0.21
CA ILE A 125 2.79 13.44 -0.76
C ILE A 125 4.14 13.20 -1.43
N GLN A 126 4.70 12.02 -1.20
CA GLN A 126 5.91 11.50 -1.85
C GLN A 126 5.79 11.59 -3.38
N PHE A 127 6.84 12.04 -4.04
CA PHE A 127 6.87 12.09 -5.50
C PHE A 127 7.16 10.72 -6.08
N LEU A 128 6.13 10.13 -6.66
CA LEU A 128 6.19 8.86 -7.38
C LEU A 128 5.44 9.02 -8.72
N PRO A 129 5.96 8.50 -9.83
CA PRO A 129 5.31 8.62 -11.14
C PRO A 129 3.94 7.95 -11.19
N ILE A 130 3.66 7.07 -10.23
CA ILE A 130 2.39 6.34 -10.13
C ILE A 130 1.25 7.16 -9.55
N ASN A 131 1.50 8.32 -8.91
CA ASN A 131 0.44 9.10 -8.26
C ASN A 131 -0.61 9.58 -9.26
N THR A 132 -1.84 9.67 -8.80
CA THR A 132 -3.02 10.04 -9.61
C THR A 132 -2.81 11.36 -10.34
N LEU A 133 -2.16 12.35 -9.71
CA LEU A 133 -1.81 13.62 -10.34
C LEU A 133 -1.13 13.43 -11.70
N TYR A 134 -0.07 12.60 -11.75
CA TYR A 134 0.69 12.35 -12.98
C TYR A 134 -0.07 11.48 -13.98
N GLN A 135 -0.89 10.56 -13.48
CA GLN A 135 -1.77 9.76 -14.32
C GLN A 135 -2.81 10.65 -15.03
N LEU A 136 -3.38 11.66 -14.34
CA LEU A 136 -4.32 12.61 -14.94
C LEU A 136 -3.62 13.53 -15.95
N LEU A 137 -2.41 13.98 -15.69
CA LEU A 137 -1.63 14.77 -16.65
C LEU A 137 -1.42 13.99 -17.94
N ALA A 138 -1.06 12.72 -17.86
CA ALA A 138 -0.88 11.84 -19.01
C ALA A 138 -2.18 11.58 -19.81
N MET A 139 -3.34 11.80 -19.20
CA MET A 139 -4.65 11.62 -19.85
C MET A 139 -5.20 12.89 -20.48
N ARG A 140 -4.63 14.08 -20.21
CA ARG A 140 -5.12 15.34 -20.78
C ARG A 140 -5.19 15.29 -22.30
N GLY A 141 -6.32 15.77 -22.85
CA GLY A 141 -6.54 15.80 -24.31
C GLY A 141 -6.80 14.43 -24.94
N THR A 142 -6.95 13.37 -24.16
CA THR A 142 -7.43 12.09 -24.67
C THR A 142 -8.96 12.08 -24.74
N PRO A 143 -9.57 11.35 -25.69
CA PRO A 143 -11.03 11.24 -25.78
C PRO A 143 -11.68 10.71 -24.50
N PHE A 144 -11.02 9.81 -23.77
CA PHE A 144 -11.52 9.29 -22.49
C PHE A 144 -11.63 10.38 -21.43
N PHE A 145 -10.64 11.29 -21.39
CA PHE A 145 -10.65 12.39 -20.44
C PHE A 145 -11.68 13.46 -20.77
N GLU A 146 -11.94 13.69 -22.06
CA GLU A 146 -12.91 14.68 -22.53
C GLU A 146 -14.36 14.32 -22.20
N VAL A 147 -14.70 13.02 -22.12
CA VAL A 147 -16.05 12.55 -21.80
C VAL A 147 -16.26 12.24 -20.33
N ALA A 148 -15.18 12.29 -19.54
CA ALA A 148 -15.23 11.98 -18.11
C ALA A 148 -15.90 13.11 -17.31
N GLU A 149 -16.82 12.74 -16.43
CA GLU A 149 -17.56 13.65 -15.52
C GLU A 149 -17.24 13.36 -14.04
N THR A 150 -16.81 12.13 -13.72
CA THR A 150 -16.48 11.74 -12.34
C THR A 150 -15.28 10.80 -12.31
N LEU A 151 -14.35 11.09 -11.41
CA LEU A 151 -13.25 10.20 -11.03
C LEU A 151 -13.59 9.54 -9.70
N LEU A 152 -13.45 8.21 -9.63
CA LEU A 152 -13.52 7.43 -8.40
C LEU A 152 -12.28 6.53 -8.28
N LEU A 153 -11.65 6.54 -7.10
CA LEU A 153 -10.58 5.61 -6.79
C LEU A 153 -11.14 4.17 -6.78
N ILE A 154 -10.29 3.17 -6.92
CA ILE A 154 -10.76 1.78 -7.11
C ILE A 154 -11.78 1.34 -6.04
N PRO A 155 -11.55 1.49 -4.72
CA PRO A 155 -12.53 1.09 -3.73
C PRO A 155 -13.82 1.93 -3.81
N ASP A 156 -13.71 3.22 -4.13
CA ASP A 156 -14.86 4.10 -4.27
C ASP A 156 -15.68 3.77 -5.53
N LEU A 157 -15.03 3.36 -6.61
CA LEU A 157 -15.70 2.86 -7.82
C LEU A 157 -16.51 1.58 -7.54
N ILE A 158 -15.95 0.65 -6.76
CA ILE A 158 -16.68 -0.55 -6.33
C ILE A 158 -17.84 -0.15 -5.42
N ASN A 159 -17.63 0.74 -4.44
CA ASN A 159 -18.68 1.26 -3.57
C ASN A 159 -19.82 1.92 -4.37
N TYR A 160 -19.48 2.72 -5.39
CA TYR A 160 -20.46 3.32 -6.29
C TYR A 160 -21.30 2.26 -7.01
N TRP A 161 -20.71 1.22 -7.54
CA TRP A 161 -21.45 0.14 -8.20
C TRP A 161 -22.31 -0.68 -7.24
N LEU A 162 -21.96 -0.70 -5.96
CA LEU A 162 -22.76 -1.36 -4.93
C LEU A 162 -23.91 -0.50 -4.40
N THR A 163 -23.73 0.83 -4.32
CA THR A 163 -24.66 1.74 -3.59
C THR A 163 -25.25 2.87 -4.44
N GLY A 164 -24.59 3.23 -5.54
CA GLY A 164 -24.90 4.43 -6.32
C GLY A 164 -24.25 5.73 -5.79
N GLU A 165 -23.57 5.71 -4.63
CA GLU A 165 -22.96 6.87 -4.02
C GLU A 165 -21.58 7.18 -4.63
N LYS A 166 -21.39 8.45 -5.07
CA LYS A 166 -20.16 8.95 -5.68
C LYS A 166 -19.39 9.80 -4.66
N VAL A 167 -18.49 9.18 -3.94
CA VAL A 167 -17.61 9.82 -2.96
C VAL A 167 -16.18 9.27 -3.10
N CYS A 168 -15.18 9.97 -2.52
CA CYS A 168 -13.83 9.48 -2.34
C CYS A 168 -13.51 9.38 -0.85
N GLU A 169 -13.04 8.23 -0.39
CA GLU A 169 -12.66 8.09 1.02
C GLU A 169 -11.28 8.74 1.28
N ARG A 170 -11.17 9.47 2.38
CA ARG A 170 -10.04 10.35 2.69
C ARG A 170 -8.68 9.66 2.69
N THR A 171 -8.57 8.45 3.26
CA THR A 171 -7.27 7.77 3.38
C THR A 171 -6.70 7.39 2.01
N ASN A 172 -7.58 7.08 1.05
CA ASN A 172 -7.19 6.81 -0.32
C ASN A 172 -7.10 8.11 -1.14
N ALA A 173 -8.01 9.07 -0.95
CA ALA A 173 -7.96 10.37 -1.64
C ALA A 173 -6.63 11.10 -1.44
N THR A 174 -6.03 11.03 -0.25
CA THR A 174 -4.73 11.66 0.00
C THR A 174 -3.58 11.07 -0.82
N THR A 175 -3.64 9.79 -1.21
CA THR A 175 -2.60 9.16 -2.04
C THR A 175 -2.47 9.79 -3.43
N THR A 176 -3.52 10.48 -3.88
CA THR A 176 -3.62 11.08 -5.22
C THR A 176 -2.63 12.20 -5.50
N GLN A 177 -2.08 12.84 -4.45
CA GLN A 177 -1.32 14.08 -4.53
C GLN A 177 -2.14 15.29 -5.02
N LEU A 178 -3.46 15.28 -4.75
CA LEU A 178 -4.41 16.33 -5.16
C LEU A 178 -5.16 16.97 -3.98
N VAL A 179 -5.00 16.45 -2.77
CA VAL A 179 -5.64 16.98 -1.55
C VAL A 179 -4.75 18.05 -0.90
N ASP A 180 -5.33 19.17 -0.52
CA ASP A 180 -4.68 20.20 0.30
C ASP A 180 -4.75 19.78 1.78
N LEU A 181 -3.60 19.54 2.40
CA LEU A 181 -3.48 19.09 3.79
C LEU A 181 -4.07 20.06 4.83
N ARG A 182 -4.18 21.35 4.49
CA ARG A 182 -4.72 22.38 5.41
C ARG A 182 -6.23 22.37 5.48
N THR A 183 -6.87 22.03 4.36
CA THR A 183 -8.34 22.03 4.23
C THR A 183 -8.93 20.63 4.26
N GLU A 184 -8.10 19.62 4.05
CA GLU A 184 -8.48 18.21 3.84
C GLU A 184 -9.43 18.01 2.64
N GLU A 185 -9.44 18.97 1.71
CA GLU A 185 -10.26 18.99 0.50
C GLU A 185 -9.38 18.94 -0.75
N TRP A 186 -9.97 18.66 -1.90
CA TRP A 186 -9.26 18.75 -3.18
C TRP A 186 -8.68 20.13 -3.41
N SER A 187 -7.40 20.22 -3.72
CA SER A 187 -6.70 21.49 -3.98
C SER A 187 -7.12 22.09 -5.32
N LYS A 188 -8.16 22.93 -5.30
CA LYS A 188 -8.68 23.60 -6.50
C LYS A 188 -7.64 24.48 -7.18
N GLU A 189 -6.74 25.09 -6.40
CA GLU A 189 -5.67 25.94 -6.92
C GLU A 189 -4.64 25.11 -7.69
N LEU A 190 -4.16 24.00 -7.11
CA LEU A 190 -3.22 23.09 -7.76
C LEU A 190 -3.81 22.49 -9.04
N LEU A 191 -5.04 22.02 -8.97
CA LEU A 191 -5.78 21.49 -10.12
C LEU A 191 -5.91 22.51 -11.25
N ALA A 192 -6.33 23.75 -10.95
CA ALA A 192 -6.47 24.80 -11.93
C ALA A 192 -5.15 25.14 -12.64
N ARG A 193 -4.06 25.24 -11.89
CA ARG A 193 -2.72 25.52 -12.43
C ARG A 193 -2.23 24.38 -13.34
N LEU A 194 -2.51 23.14 -12.99
CA LEU A 194 -2.18 21.97 -13.78
C LEU A 194 -3.14 21.74 -14.97
N GLY A 195 -4.18 22.58 -15.11
CA GLY A 195 -5.19 22.43 -16.16
C GLY A 195 -6.05 21.18 -16.00
N LEU A 196 -6.29 20.75 -14.75
CA LEU A 196 -7.13 19.61 -14.40
C LEU A 196 -8.50 20.11 -13.86
N PRO A 197 -9.64 19.57 -14.32
CA PRO A 197 -10.95 20.03 -13.87
C PRO A 197 -11.27 19.53 -12.47
N ALA A 198 -11.44 20.44 -11.51
CA ALA A 198 -11.83 20.08 -10.15
C ALA A 198 -13.22 19.44 -10.06
N SER A 199 -14.08 19.70 -11.06
CA SER A 199 -15.42 19.08 -11.17
C SER A 199 -15.40 17.58 -11.40
N LEU A 200 -14.26 17.04 -11.83
CA LEU A 200 -14.06 15.59 -12.01
C LEU A 200 -14.03 14.82 -10.68
N LEU A 201 -13.66 15.49 -9.59
CA LEU A 201 -13.37 14.86 -8.31
C LEU A 201 -14.62 14.81 -7.43
N ALA A 202 -15.00 13.60 -6.99
CA ALA A 202 -16.13 13.41 -6.09
C ALA A 202 -15.82 13.95 -4.67
N PRO A 203 -16.86 14.29 -3.85
CA PRO A 203 -16.66 14.77 -2.48
C PRO A 203 -15.83 13.79 -1.63
N ILE A 204 -14.96 14.34 -0.78
CA ILE A 204 -14.19 13.54 0.17
C ILE A 204 -15.04 13.25 1.42
N VAL A 205 -15.02 11.98 1.86
CA VAL A 205 -15.66 11.55 3.11
C VAL A 205 -14.64 10.92 4.06
N PRO A 206 -14.82 11.05 5.37
CA PRO A 206 -13.94 10.38 6.33
C PRO A 206 -14.18 8.87 6.35
N PRO A 207 -13.19 8.07 6.82
CA PRO A 207 -13.40 6.65 7.08
C PRO A 207 -14.51 6.46 8.14
N ALA A 208 -15.14 5.28 8.13
CA ALA A 208 -16.33 4.93 8.92
C ALA A 208 -17.63 5.64 8.49
N THR A 209 -17.67 6.27 7.32
CA THR A 209 -18.90 6.83 6.76
C THR A 209 -19.79 5.72 6.21
N GLU A 210 -21.06 5.67 6.64
CA GLU A 210 -22.07 4.78 6.06
C GLU A 210 -22.54 5.35 4.72
N LEU A 211 -22.34 4.60 3.63
CA LEU A 211 -22.71 4.99 2.27
C LEU A 211 -24.16 4.62 1.92
N GLY A 212 -24.78 3.79 2.74
CA GLY A 212 -26.16 3.37 2.54
C GLY A 212 -26.29 1.87 2.18
N PRO A 213 -27.51 1.43 1.84
CA PRO A 213 -27.78 0.05 1.45
C PRO A 213 -27.24 -0.25 0.05
N LEU A 214 -27.13 -1.53 -0.26
CA LEU A 214 -26.90 -1.98 -1.63
C LEU A 214 -28.04 -1.53 -2.56
N LEU A 215 -27.70 -1.27 -3.82
CA LEU A 215 -28.69 -1.08 -4.88
C LEU A 215 -29.63 -2.28 -4.94
N PRO A 216 -30.93 -2.09 -5.26
CA PRO A 216 -31.90 -3.18 -5.29
C PRO A 216 -31.45 -4.37 -6.14
N GLU A 217 -30.89 -4.11 -7.32
CA GLU A 217 -30.39 -5.13 -8.25
C GLU A 217 -29.25 -5.95 -7.65
N VAL A 218 -28.36 -5.27 -6.92
CA VAL A 218 -27.22 -5.92 -6.23
C VAL A 218 -27.72 -6.72 -5.04
N ALA A 219 -28.64 -6.17 -4.25
CA ALA A 219 -29.23 -6.85 -3.11
C ALA A 219 -29.99 -8.13 -3.52
N ASP A 220 -30.73 -8.07 -4.63
CA ASP A 220 -31.43 -9.22 -5.20
C ASP A 220 -30.45 -10.31 -5.67
N GLU A 221 -29.33 -9.91 -6.32
CA GLU A 221 -28.28 -10.84 -6.77
C GLU A 221 -27.58 -11.51 -5.59
N LEU A 222 -27.29 -10.75 -4.52
CA LEU A 222 -26.62 -11.29 -3.33
C LEU A 222 -27.55 -12.06 -2.40
N GLY A 223 -28.85 -11.82 -2.46
CA GLY A 223 -29.85 -12.35 -1.53
C GLY A 223 -29.78 -11.72 -0.13
N ALA A 224 -29.15 -10.54 0.00
CA ALA A 224 -28.99 -9.77 1.24
C ALA A 224 -28.78 -8.29 0.93
N ALA A 225 -29.08 -7.42 1.90
CA ALA A 225 -28.95 -5.97 1.77
C ALA A 225 -28.20 -5.33 2.97
N PRO A 226 -26.98 -5.74 3.26
CA PRO A 226 -26.19 -5.06 4.29
C PRO A 226 -25.85 -3.63 3.86
N PRO A 227 -25.67 -2.69 4.81
CA PRO A 227 -25.14 -1.37 4.51
C PRO A 227 -23.66 -1.47 4.09
N VAL A 228 -23.23 -0.53 3.24
CA VAL A 228 -21.83 -0.39 2.81
C VAL A 228 -21.21 0.78 3.55
N PHE A 229 -19.96 0.61 3.96
CA PHE A 229 -19.20 1.64 4.67
C PHE A 229 -17.94 2.01 3.87
N ALA A 230 -17.68 3.32 3.75
CA ALA A 230 -16.36 3.80 3.41
C ALA A 230 -15.44 3.54 4.62
N VAL A 231 -14.67 2.46 4.55
CA VAL A 231 -13.68 2.11 5.59
C VAL A 231 -12.42 2.96 5.40
N ALA A 232 -11.33 2.68 6.10
CA ALA A 232 -10.03 3.24 5.73
C ALA A 232 -9.59 2.58 4.41
N SER A 233 -10.06 3.11 3.29
CA SER A 233 -10.12 2.38 2.02
C SER A 233 -8.78 2.23 1.28
N HIS A 234 -7.72 2.93 1.73
CA HIS A 234 -6.35 2.54 1.38
C HIS A 234 -5.95 1.32 2.23
N ASP A 235 -5.60 0.20 1.62
CA ASP A 235 -5.27 -1.07 2.26
C ASP A 235 -4.28 -0.91 3.44
N THR A 236 -3.25 -0.09 3.23
CA THR A 236 -2.30 0.24 4.30
C THR A 236 -2.92 1.07 5.42
N ALA A 237 -3.89 1.95 5.13
CA ALA A 237 -4.58 2.67 6.20
C ALA A 237 -5.37 1.70 7.08
N SER A 238 -6.12 0.79 6.47
CA SER A 238 -6.78 -0.30 7.19
C SER A 238 -5.79 -1.16 7.98
N ALA A 239 -4.65 -1.53 7.39
CA ALA A 239 -3.63 -2.30 8.10
C ALA A 239 -3.07 -1.56 9.33
N VAL A 240 -2.86 -0.25 9.25
CA VAL A 240 -2.36 0.57 10.37
C VAL A 240 -3.39 0.72 11.49
N VAL A 241 -4.68 0.77 11.17
CA VAL A 241 -5.76 0.71 12.19
C VAL A 241 -5.61 -0.53 13.07
N ALA A 242 -5.28 -1.67 12.45
CA ALA A 242 -5.17 -2.97 13.11
C ALA A 242 -3.78 -3.30 13.67
N VAL A 243 -2.83 -2.37 13.68
CA VAL A 243 -1.53 -2.58 14.33
C VAL A 243 -1.74 -2.79 15.82
N PRO A 244 -1.34 -3.94 16.42
CA PRO A 244 -1.63 -4.25 17.83
C PRO A 244 -0.69 -3.54 18.81
N ALA A 245 -0.37 -2.27 18.54
CA ALA A 245 0.49 -1.46 19.40
C ALA A 245 -0.27 -1.01 20.64
N ARG A 246 0.36 -1.17 21.81
CA ARG A 246 -0.18 -0.75 23.11
C ARG A 246 0.28 0.64 23.56
N ALA A 247 1.24 1.23 22.83
CA ALA A 247 1.79 2.54 23.10
C ALA A 247 1.91 3.32 21.79
N ASP A 248 2.04 4.64 21.87
CA ASP A 248 2.12 5.51 20.69
C ASP A 248 3.55 5.67 20.11
N ASP A 249 4.54 5.04 20.74
CA ASP A 249 5.97 5.12 20.39
C ASP A 249 6.41 3.99 19.44
N PHE A 250 5.58 3.66 18.49
CA PHE A 250 5.88 2.63 17.49
C PHE A 250 6.05 3.18 16.09
N ALA A 251 6.86 2.47 15.30
CA ALA A 251 6.82 2.52 13.84
C ALA A 251 6.08 1.31 13.30
N TYR A 252 5.52 1.43 12.11
CA TYR A 252 4.91 0.32 11.41
C TYR A 252 5.59 0.07 10.05
N ILE A 253 5.54 -1.19 9.63
CA ILE A 253 5.88 -1.62 8.28
C ILE A 253 4.71 -2.46 7.77
N SER A 254 3.91 -1.87 6.86
CA SER A 254 2.94 -2.64 6.09
C SER A 254 3.70 -3.31 4.95
N SER A 255 4.04 -4.59 5.14
CA SER A 255 4.95 -5.32 4.26
C SER A 255 4.21 -6.25 3.31
N GLY A 256 4.27 -5.93 2.04
CA GLY A 256 3.71 -6.69 0.92
C GLY A 256 4.56 -6.53 -0.33
N THR A 257 3.95 -6.41 -1.49
CA THR A 257 4.61 -6.06 -2.76
C THR A 257 5.38 -4.75 -2.61
N TRP A 258 4.72 -3.73 -2.07
CA TRP A 258 5.34 -2.53 -1.49
C TRP A 258 5.54 -2.73 0.01
N SER A 259 6.43 -1.95 0.60
CA SER A 259 6.54 -1.80 2.05
C SER A 259 6.36 -0.34 2.41
N LEU A 260 5.31 -0.03 3.17
CA LEU A 260 5.03 1.30 3.64
C LEU A 260 5.56 1.41 5.07
N VAL A 261 6.64 2.18 5.23
CA VAL A 261 7.43 2.29 6.47
C VAL A 261 7.22 3.66 7.09
N GLY A 262 6.66 3.73 8.29
CA GLY A 262 6.38 5.03 8.87
C GLY A 262 5.89 5.02 10.30
N VAL A 263 5.38 6.18 10.71
CA VAL A 263 4.78 6.43 12.03
C VAL A 263 3.44 7.13 11.85
N GLU A 264 2.56 7.03 12.85
CA GLU A 264 1.37 7.87 12.90
C GLU A 264 1.70 9.20 13.58
N SER A 265 1.20 10.29 13.01
CA SER A 265 1.27 11.63 13.55
C SER A 265 -0.12 12.23 13.70
N ARG A 266 -0.29 13.19 14.59
CA ARG A 266 -1.55 13.98 14.69
C ARG A 266 -1.62 15.05 13.63
N GLU A 267 -0.47 15.55 13.18
CA GLU A 267 -0.37 16.60 12.19
C GLU A 267 0.58 16.19 11.05
N PRO A 268 0.36 16.67 9.83
CA PRO A 268 1.25 16.42 8.70
C PRO A 268 2.60 17.13 8.88
N ILE A 269 3.66 16.54 8.32
CA ILE A 269 5.04 17.03 8.40
C ILE A 269 5.49 17.39 6.99
N VAL A 270 5.41 18.71 6.67
CA VAL A 270 5.66 19.26 5.33
C VAL A 270 6.90 20.15 5.31
N THR A 271 7.95 19.74 5.99
CA THR A 271 9.22 20.48 5.99
C THR A 271 10.01 20.25 4.69
N ARG A 272 10.97 21.11 4.43
CA ARG A 272 11.88 20.95 3.29
C ARG A 272 12.67 19.64 3.40
N GLU A 273 13.11 19.28 4.60
CA GLU A 273 13.85 18.05 4.87
C GLU A 273 12.97 16.81 4.62
N ALA A 274 11.67 16.86 4.96
CA ALA A 274 10.73 15.78 4.67
C ALA A 274 10.52 15.61 3.16
N MET A 275 10.44 16.72 2.41
CA MET A 275 10.36 16.71 0.95
C MET A 275 11.64 16.13 0.32
N GLU A 276 12.82 16.59 0.76
CA GLU A 276 14.12 16.10 0.25
C GLU A 276 14.33 14.61 0.56
N ALA A 277 13.86 14.15 1.72
CA ALA A 277 13.84 12.74 2.08
C ALA A 277 12.72 11.95 1.38
N ASN A 278 11.86 12.62 0.62
CA ASN A 278 10.73 12.06 -0.13
C ASN A 278 9.77 11.23 0.73
N PHE A 279 9.33 11.80 1.88
CA PHE A 279 8.28 11.24 2.73
C PHE A 279 6.89 11.69 2.27
N THR A 280 5.88 10.89 2.64
CA THR A 280 4.46 11.15 2.35
C THR A 280 3.66 11.35 3.64
N ASN A 281 2.63 12.21 3.57
CA ASN A 281 1.66 12.47 4.64
C ASN A 281 0.28 11.99 4.17
N GLU A 282 -0.01 10.73 4.35
CA GLU A 282 -1.28 10.15 3.93
C GLU A 282 -2.30 10.16 5.08
N GLY A 283 -3.58 10.31 4.74
CA GLY A 283 -4.65 10.29 5.71
C GLY A 283 -4.71 8.97 6.49
N GLY A 284 -4.91 9.05 7.80
CA GLY A 284 -5.13 7.92 8.69
C GLY A 284 -6.54 7.92 9.27
N PHE A 285 -6.82 6.91 10.10
CA PHE A 285 -8.08 6.78 10.82
C PHE A 285 -8.16 7.79 11.97
N GLU A 286 -9.37 8.23 12.33
CA GLU A 286 -9.62 9.25 13.39
C GLU A 286 -8.79 10.54 13.23
N GLY A 287 -8.62 11.04 12.00
CA GLY A 287 -7.94 12.30 11.74
C GLY A 287 -6.43 12.27 11.91
N THR A 288 -5.82 11.09 12.03
CA THR A 288 -4.35 10.97 12.03
C THR A 288 -3.75 11.13 10.64
N THR A 289 -2.46 11.40 10.62
CA THR A 289 -1.61 11.37 9.42
C THR A 289 -0.67 10.19 9.53
N ARG A 290 -0.59 9.39 8.48
CA ARG A 290 0.42 8.36 8.30
C ARG A 290 1.63 9.01 7.63
N PHE A 291 2.64 9.36 8.43
CA PHE A 291 3.91 9.89 7.93
C PHE A 291 4.82 8.72 7.59
N LEU A 292 5.00 8.44 6.32
CA LEU A 292 5.65 7.22 5.86
C LEU A 292 6.49 7.43 4.59
N LYS A 293 7.21 6.39 4.23
CA LYS A 293 7.92 6.26 2.96
C LYS A 293 7.47 4.97 2.27
N ASN A 294 7.04 5.09 1.02
CA ASN A 294 6.84 3.94 0.17
C ASN A 294 8.21 3.41 -0.28
N VAL A 295 8.48 2.17 0.06
CA VAL A 295 9.69 1.43 -0.31
C VAL A 295 9.26 0.29 -1.22
N MET A 296 10.01 0.05 -2.29
CA MET A 296 9.78 -1.14 -3.12
C MET A 296 10.13 -2.38 -2.29
N GLY A 297 9.10 -3.06 -1.79
CA GLY A 297 9.21 -4.11 -0.81
C GLY A 297 9.59 -5.46 -1.41
N LEU A 298 8.76 -6.48 -1.16
CA LEU A 298 9.01 -7.85 -1.64
C LEU A 298 8.82 -8.04 -3.16
N TRP A 299 8.43 -6.99 -3.89
CA TRP A 299 8.30 -6.98 -5.34
C TRP A 299 9.54 -7.52 -6.06
N ILE A 300 10.75 -7.12 -5.62
CA ILE A 300 11.99 -7.59 -6.23
C ILE A 300 12.07 -9.12 -6.15
N LEU A 301 11.77 -9.69 -5.00
CA LEU A 301 11.78 -11.14 -4.81
C LEU A 301 10.63 -11.84 -5.54
N GLN A 302 9.45 -11.20 -5.62
CA GLN A 302 8.30 -11.70 -6.37
C GLN A 302 8.64 -11.85 -7.84
N GLU A 303 9.25 -10.85 -8.45
CA GLU A 303 9.67 -10.88 -9.85
C GLU A 303 10.81 -11.90 -10.08
N CYS A 304 11.76 -12.03 -9.15
CA CYS A 304 12.75 -13.10 -9.22
C CYS A 304 12.07 -14.47 -9.23
N ARG A 305 11.09 -14.70 -8.34
CA ARG A 305 10.31 -15.96 -8.32
C ARG A 305 9.59 -16.23 -9.63
N ARG A 306 8.92 -15.20 -10.21
CA ARG A 306 8.24 -15.31 -11.52
C ARG A 306 9.23 -15.66 -12.64
N GLN A 307 10.42 -15.09 -12.60
CA GLN A 307 11.49 -15.42 -13.55
C GLN A 307 11.93 -16.89 -13.38
N TRP A 308 12.26 -17.30 -12.16
CA TRP A 308 12.71 -18.69 -11.90
C TRP A 308 11.62 -19.72 -12.24
N ALA A 309 10.34 -19.43 -11.99
CA ALA A 309 9.25 -20.32 -12.38
C ALA A 309 9.14 -20.48 -13.91
N ARG A 310 9.38 -19.42 -14.69
CA ARG A 310 9.48 -19.52 -16.17
C ARG A 310 10.66 -20.36 -16.62
N ASP A 311 11.75 -20.35 -15.84
CA ASP A 311 12.96 -21.15 -16.09
C ASP A 311 12.81 -22.59 -15.58
N GLY A 312 11.65 -22.97 -15.02
CA GLY A 312 11.34 -24.32 -14.54
C GLY A 312 11.68 -24.58 -13.07
N TYR A 313 12.00 -23.53 -12.29
CA TYR A 313 12.33 -23.63 -10.86
C TYR A 313 11.26 -22.93 -10.03
N GLU A 314 10.44 -23.67 -9.31
CA GLU A 314 9.44 -23.14 -8.40
C GLU A 314 9.99 -23.06 -6.97
N TYR A 315 9.89 -21.86 -6.36
CA TYR A 315 10.26 -21.62 -4.96
C TYR A 315 9.07 -21.00 -4.21
N SER A 316 8.76 -21.50 -3.02
CA SER A 316 7.87 -20.81 -2.09
C SER A 316 8.60 -19.64 -1.40
N TYR A 317 7.86 -18.73 -0.78
CA TYR A 317 8.47 -17.64 0.01
C TYR A 317 9.22 -18.17 1.22
N GLU A 318 8.66 -19.19 1.89
CA GLU A 318 9.30 -19.84 3.03
C GLU A 318 10.60 -20.55 2.63
N GLU A 319 10.62 -21.19 1.48
CA GLU A 319 11.81 -21.85 0.95
C GLU A 319 12.92 -20.85 0.62
N LEU A 320 12.58 -19.71 -0.02
CA LEU A 320 13.55 -18.64 -0.28
C LEU A 320 14.06 -18.01 1.02
N ALA A 321 13.22 -17.81 2.03
CA ALA A 321 13.65 -17.32 3.33
C ALA A 321 14.61 -18.30 4.02
N ARG A 322 14.33 -19.61 3.95
CA ARG A 322 15.22 -20.65 4.48
C ARG A 322 16.57 -20.68 3.75
N LEU A 323 16.56 -20.67 2.40
CA LEU A 323 17.77 -20.64 1.59
C LEU A 323 18.62 -19.39 1.87
N ALA A 324 17.98 -18.23 1.99
CA ALA A 324 18.64 -16.98 2.32
C ALA A 324 19.25 -16.97 3.73
N LYS A 325 18.63 -17.66 4.70
CA LYS A 325 19.15 -17.78 6.05
C LYS A 325 20.50 -18.51 6.07
N ASP A 326 20.64 -19.52 5.23
CA ASP A 326 21.85 -20.35 5.14
C ASP A 326 22.93 -19.73 4.22
N ALA A 327 22.61 -18.67 3.49
CA ALA A 327 23.56 -17.93 2.63
C ALA A 327 24.46 -17.01 3.48
N PRO A 328 25.70 -16.72 3.00
CA PRO A 328 26.61 -15.81 3.69
C PRO A 328 25.97 -14.43 3.96
N SER A 329 26.15 -13.92 5.18
CA SER A 329 25.76 -12.55 5.58
C SER A 329 26.72 -11.50 5.03
N ALA A 330 26.33 -10.22 5.15
CA ALA A 330 27.13 -9.06 4.76
C ALA A 330 27.59 -9.07 3.28
N GLY A 331 26.79 -9.71 2.43
CA GLY A 331 27.03 -9.82 1.00
C GLY A 331 26.82 -8.52 0.22
N PRO A 332 26.58 -8.60 -1.10
CA PRO A 332 26.23 -7.44 -1.91
C PRO A 332 24.87 -6.86 -1.51
N LEU A 333 24.72 -5.54 -1.68
CA LEU A 333 23.50 -4.78 -1.37
C LEU A 333 22.96 -4.10 -2.63
N VAL A 334 21.66 -3.85 -2.65
CA VAL A 334 20.99 -3.03 -3.67
C VAL A 334 20.21 -1.90 -3.02
N ASP A 335 19.98 -0.80 -3.74
CA ASP A 335 18.92 0.15 -3.34
C ASP A 335 17.57 -0.37 -3.85
N PRO A 336 16.66 -0.83 -2.96
CA PRO A 336 15.37 -1.35 -3.42
C PRO A 336 14.56 -0.35 -4.25
N ASP A 337 14.70 0.96 -4.01
CA ASP A 337 13.95 2.01 -4.69
C ASP A 337 14.61 2.47 -6.00
N HIS A 338 15.69 1.84 -6.42
CA HIS A 338 16.32 2.22 -7.68
C HIS A 338 15.39 1.96 -8.87
N PRO A 339 15.26 2.91 -9.85
CA PRO A 339 14.33 2.80 -10.98
C PRO A 339 14.44 1.50 -11.78
N ALA A 340 15.63 0.90 -11.88
CA ALA A 340 15.86 -0.37 -12.55
C ALA A 340 15.01 -1.53 -12.03
N PHE A 341 14.50 -1.45 -10.78
CA PHE A 341 13.69 -2.50 -10.18
C PHE A 341 12.17 -2.26 -10.29
N LEU A 342 11.75 -1.12 -10.86
CA LEU A 342 10.33 -0.77 -10.96
C LEU A 342 9.59 -1.65 -11.97
N ALA A 343 10.18 -1.86 -13.16
CA ALA A 343 9.55 -2.61 -14.25
C ALA A 343 9.60 -4.13 -14.00
N PRO A 344 8.58 -4.89 -14.40
CA PRO A 344 8.57 -6.35 -14.29
C PRO A 344 9.60 -7.03 -15.22
N GLY A 345 9.91 -8.30 -14.93
CA GLY A 345 10.75 -9.18 -15.78
C GLY A 345 12.25 -9.09 -15.48
N ASN A 346 12.97 -10.17 -15.76
CA ASN A 346 14.44 -10.35 -15.62
C ASN A 346 15.06 -9.79 -14.32
N MET A 347 14.32 -9.82 -13.22
CA MET A 347 14.69 -9.12 -11.98
C MET A 347 15.99 -9.68 -11.36
N ALA A 348 16.17 -11.00 -11.37
CA ALA A 348 17.41 -11.61 -10.84
C ALA A 348 18.65 -11.07 -11.58
N SER A 349 18.58 -10.96 -12.92
CA SER A 349 19.66 -10.41 -13.73
C SER A 349 19.88 -8.91 -13.47
N ARG A 350 18.82 -8.14 -13.17
CA ARG A 350 18.92 -6.72 -12.80
C ARG A 350 19.62 -6.55 -11.45
N VAL A 351 19.29 -7.38 -10.44
CA VAL A 351 19.97 -7.39 -9.14
C VAL A 351 21.47 -7.65 -9.33
N GLN A 352 21.83 -8.66 -10.14
CA GLN A 352 23.23 -8.97 -10.44
C GLN A 352 23.94 -7.82 -11.17
N SER A 353 23.28 -7.24 -12.18
CA SER A 353 23.80 -6.12 -12.96
C SER A 353 24.00 -4.88 -12.11
N PHE A 354 23.06 -4.57 -11.21
CA PHE A 354 23.18 -3.49 -10.24
C PHE A 354 24.42 -3.68 -9.36
N CYS A 355 24.54 -4.85 -8.71
CA CYS A 355 25.70 -5.15 -7.84
C CYS A 355 27.02 -5.00 -8.61
N LYS A 356 27.11 -5.56 -9.83
CA LYS A 356 28.31 -5.45 -10.66
C LYS A 356 28.68 -4.01 -10.98
N ARG A 357 27.70 -3.15 -11.32
CA ARG A 357 27.94 -1.73 -11.63
C ARG A 357 28.35 -0.91 -10.42
N MET A 358 27.83 -1.29 -9.25
CA MET A 358 28.25 -0.71 -7.96
C MET A 358 29.58 -1.29 -7.45
N GLY A 359 30.35 -2.01 -8.28
CA GLY A 359 31.65 -2.57 -7.92
C GLY A 359 31.57 -3.71 -6.92
N GLN A 360 30.38 -4.30 -6.69
CA GLN A 360 30.19 -5.44 -5.79
C GLN A 360 30.23 -6.76 -6.56
N THR A 361 30.61 -7.84 -5.88
CA THR A 361 30.48 -9.21 -6.45
C THR A 361 28.99 -9.54 -6.61
N PRO A 362 28.49 -9.85 -7.83
CA PRO A 362 27.09 -10.19 -8.03
C PRO A 362 26.66 -11.41 -7.22
N PRO A 363 25.44 -11.43 -6.64
CA PRO A 363 24.94 -12.61 -5.93
C PRO A 363 24.61 -13.72 -6.93
N GLU A 364 25.05 -14.96 -6.66
CA GLU A 364 24.81 -16.11 -7.54
C GLU A 364 23.75 -17.05 -6.96
N GLY A 365 22.73 -17.33 -7.79
CA GLY A 365 21.64 -18.24 -7.46
C GLY A 365 20.60 -17.67 -6.49
N PRO A 366 19.47 -18.40 -6.31
CA PRO A 366 18.32 -17.91 -5.56
C PRO A 366 18.59 -17.56 -4.10
N ALA A 367 19.44 -18.35 -3.43
CA ALA A 367 19.79 -18.13 -2.01
C ALA A 367 20.51 -16.79 -1.78
N ALA A 368 21.57 -16.52 -2.57
CA ALA A 368 22.36 -15.30 -2.43
C ALA A 368 21.58 -14.05 -2.89
N ILE A 369 20.75 -14.17 -3.95
CA ILE A 369 19.87 -13.08 -4.41
C ILE A 369 18.83 -12.76 -3.35
N ALA A 370 18.15 -13.76 -2.78
CA ALA A 370 17.18 -13.55 -1.72
C ALA A 370 17.80 -12.92 -0.47
N ARG A 371 19.00 -13.36 -0.08
CA ARG A 371 19.75 -12.78 1.04
C ARG A 371 20.10 -11.31 0.79
N CYS A 372 20.63 -11.00 -0.39
CA CYS A 372 20.92 -9.63 -0.83
C CYS A 372 19.68 -8.72 -0.72
N VAL A 373 18.53 -9.19 -1.22
CA VAL A 373 17.26 -8.43 -1.17
C VAL A 373 16.80 -8.24 0.27
N PHE A 374 16.83 -9.28 1.12
CA PHE A 374 16.35 -9.14 2.52
C PHE A 374 17.24 -8.24 3.36
N GLU A 375 18.58 -8.33 3.24
CA GLU A 375 19.50 -7.42 3.95
C GLU A 375 19.31 -5.97 3.47
N SER A 376 19.15 -5.75 2.17
CA SER A 376 18.91 -4.44 1.60
C SER A 376 17.58 -3.84 2.07
N LEU A 377 16.50 -4.64 2.15
CA LEU A 377 15.21 -4.21 2.66
C LEU A 377 15.29 -3.86 4.16
N ALA A 378 15.94 -4.70 4.97
CA ALA A 378 16.11 -4.45 6.41
C ALA A 378 16.85 -3.13 6.67
N LEU A 379 17.93 -2.88 5.95
CA LEU A 379 18.69 -1.61 6.02
C LEU A 379 17.86 -0.41 5.53
N LYS A 380 17.07 -0.60 4.46
CA LYS A 380 16.16 0.45 3.96
C LYS A 380 15.09 0.80 4.98
N TYR A 381 14.50 -0.20 5.64
CA TYR A 381 13.51 0.01 6.70
C TYR A 381 14.12 0.74 7.90
N ALA A 382 15.30 0.30 8.36
CA ALA A 382 16.03 0.98 9.43
C ALA A 382 16.29 2.45 9.10
N SER A 383 16.78 2.73 7.87
CA SER A 383 17.01 4.10 7.39
C SER A 383 15.73 4.94 7.33
N ALA A 384 14.61 4.38 6.86
CA ALA A 384 13.34 5.09 6.79
C ALA A 384 12.81 5.42 8.19
N ILE A 385 12.93 4.49 9.16
CA ILE A 385 12.50 4.70 10.55
C ILE A 385 13.37 5.76 11.23
N GLU A 386 14.69 5.70 11.08
CA GLU A 386 15.61 6.72 11.63
C GLU A 386 15.28 8.12 11.06
N GLN A 387 15.04 8.21 9.75
CA GLN A 387 14.62 9.47 9.13
C GLN A 387 13.27 9.95 9.67
N ALA A 388 12.29 9.04 9.83
CA ALA A 388 10.98 9.38 10.40
C ALA A 388 11.13 9.91 11.85
N GLN A 389 11.92 9.27 12.69
CA GLN A 389 12.21 9.74 14.05
C GLN A 389 12.81 11.17 14.05
N ARG A 390 13.82 11.39 13.21
CA ARG A 390 14.48 12.70 13.10
C ARG A 390 13.51 13.79 12.61
N LEU A 391 12.71 13.51 11.59
CA LEU A 391 11.80 14.48 10.97
C LEU A 391 10.59 14.80 11.87
N THR A 392 10.14 13.83 12.66
CA THR A 392 9.00 14.00 13.57
C THR A 392 9.41 14.45 14.97
N GLY A 393 10.69 14.31 15.34
CA GLY A 393 11.17 14.49 16.71
C GLY A 393 10.67 13.43 17.70
N ARG A 394 10.08 12.32 17.22
CA ARG A 394 9.52 11.25 18.04
C ARG A 394 10.52 10.12 18.21
N ASN A 395 10.57 9.54 19.40
CA ASN A 395 11.28 8.29 19.60
C ASN A 395 10.37 7.12 19.22
N VAL A 396 10.96 6.09 18.63
CA VAL A 396 10.31 4.81 18.31
C VAL A 396 10.89 3.76 19.24
N GLY A 397 10.02 3.11 20.02
CA GLY A 397 10.40 2.03 20.95
C GLY A 397 10.28 0.64 20.35
N SER A 398 9.48 0.47 19.28
CA SER A 398 9.27 -0.82 18.62
C SER A 398 8.82 -0.65 17.17
N ILE A 399 8.98 -1.72 16.37
CA ILE A 399 8.52 -1.78 14.98
C ILE A 399 7.44 -2.85 14.86
N ASN A 400 6.27 -2.50 14.36
CA ASN A 400 5.20 -3.43 14.07
C ASN A 400 5.18 -3.77 12.60
N VAL A 401 5.48 -5.02 12.22
CA VAL A 401 5.41 -5.51 10.84
C VAL A 401 4.09 -6.22 10.63
N VAL A 402 3.25 -5.70 9.75
CA VAL A 402 1.93 -6.27 9.42
C VAL A 402 1.87 -6.65 7.93
N GLY A 403 0.83 -7.40 7.56
CA GLY A 403 0.66 -7.89 6.18
C GLY A 403 1.47 -9.15 5.89
N GLY A 404 1.50 -9.57 4.62
CA GLY A 404 2.11 -10.83 4.19
C GLY A 404 3.60 -10.99 4.54
N GLY A 405 4.34 -9.89 4.56
CA GLY A 405 5.77 -9.89 4.91
C GLY A 405 6.06 -10.22 6.38
N SER A 406 5.08 -10.08 7.28
CA SER A 406 5.24 -10.49 8.70
C SER A 406 5.46 -11.99 8.89
N ARG A 407 5.12 -12.81 7.88
CA ARG A 407 5.43 -14.25 7.87
C ARG A 407 6.92 -14.55 7.61
N ASN A 408 7.67 -13.58 7.11
CA ASN A 408 9.09 -13.78 6.83
C ASN A 408 9.94 -13.54 8.08
N ALA A 409 10.12 -14.58 8.87
CA ALA A 409 10.88 -14.53 10.12
C ALA A 409 12.33 -14.02 9.93
N LEU A 410 12.97 -14.35 8.79
CA LEU A 410 14.32 -13.86 8.50
C LEU A 410 14.31 -12.34 8.29
N LEU A 411 13.41 -11.81 7.46
CA LEU A 411 13.32 -10.36 7.23
C LEU A 411 12.97 -9.61 8.51
N CYS A 412 12.05 -10.14 9.34
CA CYS A 412 11.71 -9.54 10.63
C CYS A 412 12.93 -9.50 11.57
N GLN A 413 13.71 -10.57 11.67
CA GLN A 413 14.93 -10.59 12.47
C GLN A 413 15.98 -9.62 11.93
N LEU A 414 16.25 -9.66 10.62
CA LEU A 414 17.20 -8.72 9.99
C LEU A 414 16.78 -7.26 10.18
N THR A 415 15.47 -6.98 10.19
CA THR A 415 14.93 -5.64 10.48
C THR A 415 15.20 -5.23 11.92
N ALA A 416 15.01 -6.13 12.89
CA ALA A 416 15.36 -5.88 14.29
C ALA A 416 16.85 -5.61 14.45
N ASP A 417 17.68 -6.45 13.85
CA ASP A 417 19.14 -6.34 13.93
C ASP A 417 19.65 -5.04 13.27
N ALA A 418 19.13 -4.69 12.08
CA ALA A 418 19.52 -3.48 11.36
C ALA A 418 19.07 -2.17 12.03
N SER A 419 17.91 -2.18 12.66
CA SER A 419 17.35 -0.99 13.31
C SER A 419 17.77 -0.83 14.78
N GLY A 420 18.23 -1.91 15.42
CA GLY A 420 18.46 -1.95 16.86
C GLY A 420 17.18 -1.84 17.70
N LEU A 421 16.00 -2.05 17.08
CA LEU A 421 14.69 -1.97 17.73
C LEU A 421 13.98 -3.33 17.71
N PRO A 422 13.21 -3.66 18.79
CA PRO A 422 12.39 -4.85 18.77
C PRO A 422 11.34 -4.79 17.66
N VAL A 423 11.12 -5.93 16.98
CA VAL A 423 10.11 -6.09 15.94
C VAL A 423 9.00 -7.00 16.45
N VAL A 424 7.75 -6.55 16.32
CA VAL A 424 6.53 -7.33 16.55
C VAL A 424 5.92 -7.63 15.19
N ALA A 425 5.93 -8.89 14.78
CA ALA A 425 5.41 -9.33 13.49
C ALA A 425 4.02 -9.95 13.60
N GLY A 426 3.10 -9.44 12.82
CA GLY A 426 1.68 -9.81 12.78
C GLY A 426 0.77 -8.69 13.30
N PRO A 427 -0.52 -8.83 13.06
CA PRO A 427 -1.16 -9.91 12.30
C PRO A 427 -0.91 -9.84 10.79
N VAL A 428 -0.98 -11.01 10.13
CA VAL A 428 -0.82 -11.11 8.67
C VAL A 428 -1.97 -10.45 7.93
N GLU A 429 -3.17 -10.59 8.46
CA GLU A 429 -4.43 -10.16 7.85
C GLU A 429 -4.87 -8.77 8.36
N ALA A 430 -3.90 -7.91 8.71
CA ALA A 430 -4.15 -6.61 9.34
C ALA A 430 -5.10 -5.72 8.52
N THR A 431 -5.00 -5.73 7.18
CA THR A 431 -5.88 -4.97 6.29
C THR A 431 -7.34 -5.36 6.49
N ALA A 432 -7.67 -6.65 6.36
CA ALA A 432 -9.03 -7.13 6.55
C ALA A 432 -9.52 -6.90 8.00
N MET A 433 -8.64 -7.01 9.00
CA MET A 433 -8.97 -6.71 10.40
C MET A 433 -9.35 -5.25 10.58
N GLY A 434 -8.52 -4.34 10.06
CA GLY A 434 -8.80 -2.90 10.13
C GLY A 434 -10.09 -2.53 9.42
N ASN A 435 -10.33 -3.09 8.24
CA ASN A 435 -11.57 -2.92 7.50
C ASN A 435 -12.79 -3.32 8.34
N VAL A 436 -12.80 -4.56 8.90
CA VAL A 436 -13.87 -5.05 9.78
C VAL A 436 -14.05 -4.17 11.01
N MET A 437 -12.97 -3.76 11.66
CA MET A 437 -13.04 -2.97 12.89
C MET A 437 -13.47 -1.53 12.64
N VAL A 438 -13.17 -0.94 11.48
CA VAL A 438 -13.71 0.37 11.08
C VAL A 438 -15.23 0.31 10.87
N GLN A 439 -15.75 -0.79 10.31
CA GLN A 439 -17.19 -1.02 10.23
C GLN A 439 -17.82 -1.18 11.63
N ALA A 440 -17.16 -1.94 12.53
CA ALA A 440 -17.61 -2.08 13.92
C ALA A 440 -17.61 -0.73 14.65
N PHE A 441 -16.61 0.13 14.39
CA PHE A 441 -16.58 1.50 14.89
C PHE A 441 -17.74 2.35 14.36
N ALA A 442 -18.00 2.29 13.05
CA ALA A 442 -19.13 2.99 12.44
C ALA A 442 -20.48 2.57 13.04
N ARG A 443 -20.58 1.32 13.50
CA ARG A 443 -21.77 0.78 14.19
C ARG A 443 -21.78 1.03 15.70
N GLY A 444 -20.80 1.79 16.25
CA GLY A 444 -20.69 2.11 17.67
C GLY A 444 -20.39 0.91 18.57
N ARG A 445 -19.78 -0.15 18.05
CA ARG A 445 -19.43 -1.35 18.81
C ARG A 445 -18.05 -1.28 19.45
N VAL A 446 -17.21 -0.40 18.95
CA VAL A 446 -15.93 0.03 19.53
C VAL A 446 -15.87 1.55 19.45
N GLY A 447 -15.21 2.19 20.43
CA GLY A 447 -15.28 3.65 20.60
C GLY A 447 -14.02 4.40 20.20
N SER A 448 -12.89 3.71 19.95
CA SER A 448 -11.64 4.37 19.60
C SER A 448 -10.68 3.43 18.86
N ARG A 449 -9.66 4.02 18.26
CA ARG A 449 -8.55 3.29 17.64
C ARG A 449 -7.77 2.43 18.64
N GLU A 450 -7.58 2.93 19.86
CA GLU A 450 -6.90 2.20 20.92
C GLU A 450 -7.69 0.94 21.32
N GLU A 451 -9.02 1.02 21.36
CA GLU A 451 -9.88 -0.13 21.60
C GLU A 451 -9.80 -1.14 20.44
N ILE A 452 -9.80 -0.68 19.19
CA ILE A 452 -9.60 -1.54 18.03
C ILE A 452 -8.27 -2.31 18.15
N ARG A 453 -7.18 -1.63 18.47
CA ARG A 453 -5.85 -2.24 18.63
C ARG A 453 -5.79 -3.25 19.76
N ALA A 454 -6.47 -2.96 20.86
CA ALA A 454 -6.58 -3.90 21.98
C ALA A 454 -7.33 -5.19 21.54
N VAL A 455 -8.48 -5.05 20.87
CA VAL A 455 -9.25 -6.18 20.32
C VAL A 455 -8.39 -7.02 19.37
N VAL A 456 -7.65 -6.39 18.46
CA VAL A 456 -6.77 -7.11 17.51
C VAL A 456 -5.66 -7.84 18.26
N GLY A 457 -4.98 -7.16 19.21
CA GLY A 457 -3.90 -7.75 20.00
C GLY A 457 -4.34 -8.92 20.89
N ASP A 458 -5.58 -8.88 21.39
CA ASP A 458 -6.15 -9.96 22.21
C ASP A 458 -6.73 -11.10 21.37
N SER A 459 -6.93 -10.89 20.06
CA SER A 459 -7.54 -11.88 19.14
C SER A 459 -6.53 -12.69 18.34
N PHE A 460 -5.33 -12.13 18.06
CA PHE A 460 -4.36 -12.75 17.16
C PHE A 460 -2.97 -12.79 17.76
N GLU A 461 -2.27 -13.89 17.52
CA GLU A 461 -0.89 -14.06 17.94
C GLU A 461 0.08 -13.21 17.10
N THR A 462 1.10 -12.69 17.75
CA THR A 462 2.22 -12.00 17.15
C THR A 462 3.53 -12.68 17.50
N SER A 463 4.55 -12.51 16.68
CA SER A 463 5.91 -13.00 16.97
C SER A 463 6.82 -11.81 17.28
N ALA A 464 7.63 -11.91 18.32
CA ALA A 464 8.60 -10.89 18.69
C ALA A 464 10.01 -11.29 18.24
N TYR A 465 10.77 -10.32 17.74
CA TYR A 465 12.15 -10.44 17.33
C TYR A 465 12.95 -9.34 18.02
N GLU A 466 13.87 -9.73 18.88
CA GLU A 466 14.79 -8.82 19.55
C GLU A 466 16.06 -8.61 18.72
N PRO A 467 16.66 -7.40 18.74
CA PRO A 467 17.97 -7.18 18.14
C PRO A 467 19.00 -8.15 18.73
N GLY A 468 19.63 -8.98 17.91
CA GLY A 468 20.55 -10.03 18.38
C GLY A 468 21.84 -10.13 17.54
N GLY A 469 21.93 -9.33 16.48
CA GLY A 469 23.13 -9.28 15.62
C GLY A 469 24.29 -8.51 16.25
N ASP A 470 25.49 -8.66 15.65
CA ASP A 470 26.65 -7.84 16.01
C ASP A 470 26.41 -6.39 15.61
N ALA A 471 26.29 -5.49 16.59
CA ALA A 471 25.99 -4.07 16.36
C ALA A 471 27.04 -3.37 15.50
N ASP A 472 28.31 -3.74 15.62
CA ASP A 472 29.40 -3.17 14.83
C ASP A 472 29.31 -3.62 13.36
N GLU A 473 28.94 -4.90 13.12
CA GLU A 473 28.68 -5.43 11.78
C GLU A 473 27.52 -4.68 11.10
N TRP A 474 26.39 -4.54 11.80
CA TRP A 474 25.22 -3.81 11.27
C TRP A 474 25.48 -2.32 11.05
N SER A 475 26.23 -1.67 11.92
CA SER A 475 26.65 -0.28 11.72
C SER A 475 27.52 -0.14 10.46
N GLY A 476 28.47 -1.04 10.25
CA GLY A 476 29.30 -1.06 9.04
C GLY A 476 28.49 -1.35 7.77
N LEU A 477 27.49 -2.25 7.84
CA LEU A 477 26.55 -2.52 6.75
C LEU A 477 25.68 -1.30 6.43
N TYR A 478 25.18 -0.60 7.44
CA TYR A 478 24.38 0.60 7.29
C TYR A 478 25.16 1.75 6.64
N GLU A 479 26.42 1.96 7.05
CA GLU A 479 27.28 2.96 6.41
C GLU A 479 27.57 2.61 4.95
N ARG A 480 27.80 1.33 4.64
CA ARG A 480 28.01 0.84 3.28
C ARG A 480 26.76 1.05 2.44
N PHE A 481 25.59 0.74 2.99
CA PHE A 481 24.29 0.93 2.33
C PHE A 481 23.99 2.42 2.07
N SER A 482 24.27 3.30 3.03
CA SER A 482 24.09 4.74 2.89
C SER A 482 24.93 5.32 1.76
N ARG A 483 26.22 4.91 1.65
CA ARG A 483 27.09 5.28 0.53
C ARG A 483 26.56 4.76 -0.81
N LEU A 484 26.15 3.51 -0.84
CA LEU A 484 25.57 2.88 -2.03
C LEU A 484 24.35 3.65 -2.55
N ILE A 485 23.41 4.03 -1.69
CA ILE A 485 22.24 4.81 -2.10
C ILE A 485 22.67 6.16 -2.70
N ALA A 486 23.60 6.88 -2.06
CA ALA A 486 24.07 8.15 -2.56
C ALA A 486 24.73 8.06 -3.95
N GLU A 487 25.42 6.97 -4.23
CA GLU A 487 26.09 6.72 -5.52
C GLU A 487 25.15 6.15 -6.58
N ALA A 488 24.15 5.34 -6.19
CA ALA A 488 23.28 4.59 -7.10
C ALA A 488 22.42 5.50 -8.00
N HIS A 489 22.01 6.66 -7.53
CA HIS A 489 21.22 7.61 -8.31
C HIS A 489 21.96 8.18 -9.54
N ALA A 490 23.29 8.07 -9.59
CA ALA A 490 24.11 8.50 -10.73
C ALA A 490 24.37 7.38 -11.75
N VAL A 491 23.88 6.15 -11.50
CA VAL A 491 24.21 4.97 -12.31
C VAL A 491 23.00 4.51 -13.12
N GLU A 492 23.06 4.65 -14.45
CA GLU A 492 22.08 4.05 -15.36
C GLU A 492 22.31 2.53 -15.43
N ILE A 493 21.26 1.75 -15.20
CA ILE A 493 21.24 0.30 -15.38
C ILE A 493 20.42 0.03 -16.65
N PRO A 494 21.00 -0.54 -17.73
CA PRO A 494 20.22 -0.87 -18.90
C PRO A 494 19.14 -1.87 -18.53
N GLU A 495 17.98 -1.70 -19.12
CA GLU A 495 16.98 -2.75 -19.20
C GLU A 495 17.65 -3.94 -19.88
N GLY A 496 17.91 -5.00 -19.11
CA GLY A 496 18.60 -6.17 -19.62
C GLY A 496 17.83 -6.78 -20.78
N GLY A 497 18.54 -7.02 -21.89
CA GLY A 497 18.05 -7.74 -23.03
C GLY A 497 17.74 -9.22 -22.73
#